data_85f08335b3e84a60b2ec751d1e107607
#
_entry.id   85f08335b3e84a60b2ec751d1e107607
#
_cell.length_a   1.000
_cell.length_b   1.000
_cell.length_c   1.000
_cell.angle_alpha   90.00
_cell.angle_beta   90.00
_cell.angle_gamma   90.00
#
_symmetry.space_group_name_H-M   'P 1'
#
loop_
_entity.id
_entity.type
_entity.pdbx_description
1 polymer ?
#
loop_
_entity_poly.entity_id
_entity_poly.type
_entity_poly.pdbx_seq_one_letter_code
_entity_poly.pdbx_strand_id
1 'polypeptide(L)'
;HRCCRRQRQMCIRDSFEKFIKKLIKEKKPLIVCGDYNIAHTKDDIKNWRSNQKNSGFLLEEREWMTKLINKIGLKDAFREKCKKTDIYTWWSNRGNAYNNNVGWRIDYQMVTDNFCNKIKSASVYKANKFSDHAPLIVNYDI
;
A
#
# COMPACT_ATOMS: atom_id res chain seq x y z
N HIS A 1 3.47 25.42 7.57
CA HIS A 1 3.51 24.56 6.35
C HIS A 1 3.29 23.04 6.63
N ARG A 2 3.82 22.46 7.72
CA ARG A 2 3.59 21.04 8.05
C ARG A 2 2.14 20.75 8.45
N CYS A 3 1.50 21.66 9.18
CA CYS A 3 0.10 21.54 9.60
C CYS A 3 -0.85 21.47 8.39
N CYS A 4 -0.70 22.37 7.42
CA CYS A 4 -1.53 22.39 6.20
C CYS A 4 -1.39 21.11 5.34
N ARG A 5 -0.18 20.55 5.25
CA ARG A 5 0.05 19.30 4.50
C ARG A 5 -0.65 18.12 5.16
N ARG A 6 -0.50 17.96 6.50
CA ARG A 6 -1.13 16.91 7.28
C ARG A 6 -2.66 17.00 7.20
N GLN A 7 -3.23 18.19 7.35
CA GLN A 7 -4.66 18.44 7.24
C GLN A 7 -5.20 18.09 5.84
N ARG A 8 -4.46 18.46 4.78
CA ARG A 8 -4.81 18.10 3.39
C ARG A 8 -4.81 16.57 3.19
N GLN A 9 -3.81 15.86 3.69
CA GLN A 9 -3.76 14.39 3.59
C GLN A 9 -4.93 13.74 4.32
N MET A 10 -5.34 14.24 5.49
CA MET A 10 -6.51 13.75 6.21
C MET A 10 -7.79 13.95 5.38
N CYS A 11 -8.00 15.12 4.80
CA CYS A 11 -9.16 15.40 3.94
C CYS A 11 -9.21 14.48 2.71
N ILE A 12 -8.06 14.20 2.09
CA ILE A 12 -7.96 13.27 0.95
C ILE A 12 -8.36 11.85 1.39
N ARG A 13 -7.83 11.37 2.51
CA ARG A 13 -8.17 10.04 3.04
C ARG A 13 -9.65 9.90 3.38
N ASP A 14 -10.25 10.92 4.00
CA ASP A 14 -11.68 10.93 4.32
C ASP A 14 -12.55 10.90 3.05
N SER A 15 -12.17 11.67 2.04
CA SER A 15 -12.88 11.70 0.75
C SER A 15 -12.75 10.36 0.03
N PHE A 16 -11.55 9.79 0.00
CA PHE A 16 -11.28 8.46 -0.56
C PHE A 16 -12.10 7.38 0.15
N GLU A 17 -12.12 7.38 1.48
CA GLU A 17 -12.89 6.42 2.28
C GLU A 17 -14.38 6.49 1.97
N LYS A 18 -14.95 7.71 1.89
CA LYS A 18 -16.36 7.90 1.51
C LYS A 18 -16.66 7.36 0.12
N PHE A 19 -15.77 7.62 -0.83
CA PHE A 19 -15.91 7.15 -2.21
C PHE A 19 -15.85 5.62 -2.28
N ILE A 20 -14.88 4.99 -1.64
CA ILE A 20 -14.74 3.52 -1.61
C ILE A 20 -15.94 2.87 -0.94
N LYS A 21 -16.43 3.40 0.19
CA LYS A 21 -17.65 2.89 0.84
C LYS A 21 -18.88 2.94 -0.07
N LYS A 22 -18.99 3.98 -0.90
CA LYS A 22 -20.07 4.08 -1.90
C LYS A 22 -19.96 2.95 -2.93
N LEU A 23 -18.76 2.73 -3.49
CA LEU A 23 -18.54 1.68 -4.49
C LEU A 23 -18.78 0.27 -3.93
N ILE A 24 -18.31 0.00 -2.71
CA ILE A 24 -18.49 -1.31 -2.07
C ILE A 24 -19.99 -1.61 -1.86
N LYS A 25 -20.82 -0.60 -1.57
CA LYS A 25 -22.28 -0.78 -1.44
C LYS A 25 -22.94 -1.29 -2.72
N GLU A 26 -22.36 -1.03 -3.88
CA GLU A 26 -22.82 -1.55 -5.17
C GLU A 26 -22.57 -3.05 -5.34
N LYS A 27 -21.84 -3.69 -4.42
CA LYS A 27 -21.50 -5.13 -4.41
C LYS A 27 -20.74 -5.63 -5.66
N LYS A 28 -20.19 -4.72 -6.45
CA LYS A 28 -19.38 -5.04 -7.61
C LYS A 28 -17.95 -5.42 -7.18
N PRO A 29 -17.31 -6.37 -7.88
CA PRO A 29 -15.89 -6.61 -7.69
C PRO A 29 -15.10 -5.33 -7.95
N LEU A 30 -14.19 -4.98 -7.05
CA LEU A 30 -13.40 -3.74 -7.14
C LEU A 30 -11.91 -4.04 -6.94
N ILE A 31 -11.09 -3.46 -7.80
CA ILE A 31 -9.63 -3.38 -7.63
C ILE A 31 -9.26 -1.91 -7.59
N VAL A 32 -8.60 -1.47 -6.52
CA VAL A 32 -8.12 -0.10 -6.34
C VAL A 32 -6.61 -0.11 -6.30
N CYS A 33 -5.99 0.34 -7.39
CA CYS A 33 -4.54 0.37 -7.55
C CYS A 33 -3.99 1.77 -7.30
N GLY A 34 -2.79 1.86 -6.73
CA GLY A 34 -2.09 3.13 -6.63
C GLY A 34 -1.01 3.16 -5.57
N ASP A 35 -0.27 4.27 -5.57
CA ASP A 35 0.63 4.66 -4.52
C ASP A 35 -0.17 5.31 -3.38
N TYR A 36 -0.21 4.62 -2.24
CA TYR A 36 -0.89 5.12 -1.03
C TYR A 36 0.04 5.98 -0.17
N ASN A 37 1.32 6.01 -0.50
CA ASN A 37 2.37 6.69 0.26
C ASN A 37 2.42 6.26 1.74
N ILE A 38 1.99 5.06 2.06
CA ILE A 38 1.95 4.51 3.42
C ILE A 38 2.46 3.07 3.40
N ALA A 39 3.48 2.77 4.19
CA ALA A 39 3.83 1.41 4.54
C ALA A 39 2.93 0.96 5.71
N HIS A 40 2.14 -0.10 5.52
CA HIS A 40 1.10 -0.47 6.48
C HIS A 40 1.67 -1.06 7.77
N THR A 41 2.58 -2.02 7.65
CA THR A 41 3.14 -2.76 8.78
C THR A 41 4.66 -2.64 8.83
N LYS A 42 5.27 -3.13 9.91
CA LYS A 42 6.73 -3.21 10.05
C LYS A 42 7.41 -4.04 8.95
N ASP A 43 6.66 -4.96 8.34
CA ASP A 43 7.15 -5.84 7.28
C ASP A 43 7.12 -5.16 5.89
N ASP A 44 6.53 -3.97 5.82
CA ASP A 44 6.39 -3.17 4.61
C ASP A 44 7.43 -2.05 4.51
N ILE A 45 8.37 -1.98 5.44
CA ILE A 45 9.39 -0.94 5.49
C ILE A 45 10.67 -1.44 6.14
N LYS A 46 11.80 -1.15 5.52
CA LYS A 46 13.11 -1.31 6.17
C LYS A 46 13.31 -0.24 7.25
N ASN A 47 14.04 -0.61 8.31
CA ASN A 47 14.35 0.32 9.41
C ASN A 47 13.10 0.96 10.06
N TRP A 48 12.03 0.18 10.23
CA TRP A 48 10.74 0.65 10.75
C TRP A 48 10.85 1.41 12.10
N ARG A 49 11.81 1.04 12.97
CA ARG A 49 11.98 1.67 14.29
C ARG A 49 12.32 3.15 14.18
N SER A 50 13.23 3.52 13.28
CA SER A 50 13.64 4.92 13.06
C SER A 50 12.62 5.74 12.26
N ASN A 51 11.71 5.08 11.57
CA ASN A 51 10.74 5.72 10.67
C ASN A 51 9.37 6.00 11.31
N GLN A 52 9.14 5.65 12.58
CA GLN A 52 7.83 5.79 13.25
C GLN A 52 7.29 7.24 13.31
N LYS A 53 8.17 8.24 13.19
CA LYS A 53 7.82 9.67 13.16
C LYS A 53 7.85 10.28 11.76
N ASN A 54 8.10 9.46 10.73
CA ASN A 54 8.18 9.91 9.35
C ASN A 54 6.84 9.70 8.64
N SER A 55 6.46 10.68 7.80
CA SER A 55 5.28 10.56 6.93
C SER A 55 5.43 9.32 6.02
N GLY A 56 4.35 8.58 5.87
CA GLY A 56 4.32 7.27 5.22
C GLY A 56 4.42 6.10 6.21
N PHE A 57 4.78 6.37 7.48
CA PHE A 57 4.79 5.34 8.53
C PHE A 57 4.29 5.84 9.89
N LEU A 58 3.59 6.97 9.93
CA LEU A 58 2.96 7.48 11.13
C LEU A 58 1.88 6.52 11.63
N LEU A 59 1.65 6.50 12.94
CA LEU A 59 0.66 5.63 13.56
C LEU A 59 -0.74 5.83 12.93
N GLU A 60 -1.19 7.06 12.80
CA GLU A 60 -2.48 7.40 12.22
C GLU A 60 -2.63 6.99 10.73
N GLU A 61 -1.52 6.95 10.00
CA GLU A 61 -1.51 6.49 8.59
C GLU A 61 -1.69 4.98 8.51
N ARG A 62 -0.98 4.25 9.37
CA ARG A 62 -1.08 2.78 9.46
C ARG A 62 -2.44 2.34 10.00
N GLU A 63 -2.99 3.05 10.98
CA GLU A 63 -4.33 2.80 11.50
C GLU A 63 -5.41 3.02 10.43
N TRP A 64 -5.24 4.03 9.58
CA TRP A 64 -6.12 4.25 8.46
C TRP A 64 -6.08 3.08 7.46
N MET A 65 -4.89 2.56 7.11
CA MET A 65 -4.75 1.36 6.28
C MET A 65 -5.42 0.15 6.93
N THR A 66 -5.21 -0.05 8.22
CA THR A 66 -5.87 -1.11 9.00
C THR A 66 -7.40 -0.99 8.95
N LYS A 67 -7.92 0.24 9.02
CA LYS A 67 -9.36 0.52 8.90
C LYS A 67 -9.89 0.16 7.51
N LEU A 68 -9.16 0.48 6.42
CA LEU A 68 -9.54 0.10 5.06
C LEU A 68 -9.71 -1.43 4.94
N ILE A 69 -8.81 -2.18 5.56
CA ILE A 69 -8.78 -3.64 5.49
C ILE A 69 -9.85 -4.25 6.42
N ASN A 70 -9.86 -3.89 7.69
CA ASN A 70 -10.64 -4.59 8.70
C ASN A 70 -12.09 -4.08 8.84
N LYS A 71 -12.36 -2.81 8.49
CA LYS A 71 -13.67 -2.19 8.70
C LYS A 71 -14.40 -1.85 7.39
N ILE A 72 -13.66 -1.53 6.33
CA ILE A 72 -14.26 -1.12 5.05
C ILE A 72 -14.41 -2.31 4.11
N GLY A 73 -13.63 -3.38 4.28
CA GLY A 73 -13.76 -4.63 3.53
C GLY A 73 -12.89 -4.68 2.28
N LEU A 74 -11.77 -3.97 2.29
CA LEU A 74 -10.72 -4.16 1.29
C LEU A 74 -9.69 -5.18 1.78
N LYS A 75 -9.01 -5.85 0.85
CA LYS A 75 -7.88 -6.75 1.11
C LYS A 75 -6.67 -6.30 0.31
N ASP A 76 -5.50 -6.40 0.91
CA ASP A 76 -4.24 -6.17 0.23
C ASP A 76 -3.89 -7.39 -0.62
N ALA A 77 -4.11 -7.31 -1.94
CA ALA A 77 -3.91 -8.43 -2.85
C ALA A 77 -2.50 -9.04 -2.78
N PHE A 78 -1.48 -8.20 -2.56
CA PHE A 78 -0.13 -8.71 -2.39
C PHE A 78 0.00 -9.55 -1.11
N ARG A 79 -0.47 -9.06 0.02
CA ARG A 79 -0.36 -9.75 1.32
C ARG A 79 -1.24 -10.99 1.43
N GLU A 80 -2.31 -11.10 0.63
CA GLU A 80 -3.09 -12.33 0.52
C GLU A 80 -2.26 -13.50 -0.03
N LYS A 81 -1.31 -13.25 -0.92
CA LYS A 81 -0.48 -14.27 -1.58
C LYS A 81 0.96 -14.31 -1.10
N CYS A 82 1.51 -13.21 -0.61
CA CYS A 82 2.91 -13.11 -0.23
C CYS A 82 3.07 -12.63 1.21
N LYS A 83 3.50 -13.52 2.08
CA LYS A 83 3.80 -13.22 3.50
C LYS A 83 5.29 -12.90 3.74
N LYS A 84 6.11 -12.94 2.69
CA LYS A 84 7.55 -12.64 2.80
C LYS A 84 7.79 -11.19 3.19
N THR A 85 8.80 -10.96 3.99
CA THR A 85 9.34 -9.64 4.35
C THR A 85 10.38 -9.18 3.33
N ASP A 86 10.87 -7.95 3.49
CA ASP A 86 11.92 -7.36 2.65
C ASP A 86 11.58 -7.29 1.14
N ILE A 87 10.29 -7.25 0.82
CA ILE A 87 9.78 -6.99 -0.53
C ILE A 87 9.15 -5.61 -0.52
N TYR A 88 9.73 -4.70 -1.29
CA TYR A 88 9.36 -3.29 -1.33
C TYR A 88 9.01 -2.87 -2.75
N THR A 89 8.28 -1.76 -2.87
CA THR A 89 7.89 -1.17 -4.15
C THR A 89 8.54 0.18 -4.42
N TRP A 90 9.15 0.80 -3.42
CA TRP A 90 9.82 2.10 -3.53
C TRP A 90 11.14 2.13 -2.78
N TRP A 91 12.13 2.83 -3.34
CA TRP A 91 13.43 3.08 -2.74
C TRP A 91 13.87 4.52 -2.96
N SER A 92 14.35 5.17 -1.91
CA SER A 92 14.94 6.50 -2.04
C SER A 92 16.10 6.49 -3.05
N ASN A 93 16.22 7.56 -3.83
CA ASN A 93 17.38 7.77 -4.71
C ASN A 93 18.68 8.13 -3.95
N ARG A 94 18.62 8.20 -2.61
CA ARG A 94 19.79 8.52 -1.75
C ARG A 94 20.38 7.26 -1.14
N GLY A 95 21.70 7.33 -0.84
CA GLY A 95 22.37 6.32 -0.01
C GLY A 95 22.39 4.90 -0.58
N ASN A 96 22.34 4.75 -1.91
CA ASN A 96 22.32 3.44 -2.57
C ASN A 96 21.20 2.51 -2.07
N ALA A 97 20.06 3.09 -1.69
CA ALA A 97 18.96 2.40 -1.03
C ALA A 97 18.40 1.22 -1.85
N TYR A 98 18.35 1.34 -3.18
CA TYR A 98 17.88 0.27 -4.06
C TYR A 98 18.76 -0.98 -3.98
N ASN A 99 20.09 -0.84 -4.12
CA ASN A 99 21.02 -1.97 -4.08
C ASN A 99 21.10 -2.60 -2.67
N ASN A 100 20.99 -1.78 -1.64
CA ASN A 100 20.99 -2.24 -0.23
C ASN A 100 19.62 -2.75 0.22
N ASN A 101 18.60 -2.73 -0.66
CA ASN A 101 17.22 -3.07 -0.38
C ASN A 101 16.64 -2.34 0.86
N VAL A 102 16.98 -1.05 1.01
CA VAL A 102 16.39 -0.17 2.04
C VAL A 102 15.17 0.51 1.44
N GLY A 103 14.06 -0.21 1.41
CA GLY A 103 12.86 0.17 0.70
C GLY A 103 11.61 0.23 1.57
N TRP A 104 10.54 0.66 0.91
CA TRP A 104 9.18 0.76 1.44
C TRP A 104 8.20 0.11 0.46
N ARG A 105 7.22 -0.61 0.97
CA ARG A 105 6.09 -1.07 0.16
C ARG A 105 4.92 -0.11 0.38
N ILE A 106 4.71 0.76 -0.58
CA ILE A 106 3.71 1.85 -0.54
C ILE A 106 2.72 1.81 -1.69
N ASP A 107 2.97 0.96 -2.68
CA ASP A 107 2.08 0.70 -3.80
C ASP A 107 1.21 -0.52 -3.50
N TYR A 108 -0.08 -0.41 -3.76
CA TYR A 108 -1.07 -1.44 -3.43
C TYR A 108 -2.01 -1.72 -4.58
N GLN A 109 -2.52 -2.95 -4.61
CA GLN A 109 -3.75 -3.31 -5.27
C GLN A 109 -4.71 -3.81 -4.18
N MET A 110 -5.64 -2.95 -3.78
CA MET A 110 -6.65 -3.28 -2.80
C MET A 110 -7.88 -3.84 -3.51
N VAL A 111 -8.34 -4.99 -3.06
CA VAL A 111 -9.48 -5.68 -3.66
C VAL A 111 -10.62 -5.86 -2.66
N THR A 112 -11.85 -5.95 -3.14
CA THR A 112 -13.00 -6.32 -2.31
C THR A 112 -12.97 -7.82 -1.97
N ASP A 113 -13.58 -8.20 -0.86
CA ASP A 113 -13.60 -9.58 -0.37
C ASP A 113 -14.10 -10.58 -1.42
N ASN A 114 -15.15 -10.21 -2.16
CA ASN A 114 -15.71 -11.03 -3.23
C ASN A 114 -14.77 -11.23 -4.43
N PHE A 115 -13.66 -10.48 -4.49
CA PHE A 115 -12.63 -10.61 -5.53
C PHE A 115 -11.35 -11.28 -5.03
N CYS A 116 -11.20 -11.44 -3.71
CA CYS A 116 -10.00 -11.96 -3.07
C CYS A 116 -9.65 -13.40 -3.53
N ASN A 117 -10.67 -14.24 -3.73
CA ASN A 117 -10.50 -15.63 -4.20
C ASN A 117 -10.01 -15.73 -5.65
N LYS A 118 -10.09 -14.64 -6.42
CA LYS A 118 -9.60 -14.55 -7.79
C LYS A 118 -8.10 -14.28 -7.89
N ILE A 119 -7.43 -13.92 -6.80
CA ILE A 119 -6.00 -13.65 -6.79
C ILE A 119 -5.23 -14.98 -6.93
N LYS A 120 -4.47 -15.15 -8.01
CA LYS A 120 -3.60 -16.31 -8.24
C LYS A 120 -2.21 -16.12 -7.67
N SER A 121 -1.57 -15.00 -7.99
CA SER A 121 -0.22 -14.69 -7.52
C SER A 121 0.01 -13.19 -7.39
N ALA A 122 1.00 -12.81 -6.60
CA ALA A 122 1.43 -11.43 -6.45
C ALA A 122 2.96 -11.37 -6.34
N SER A 123 3.57 -10.39 -7.02
CA SER A 123 5.01 -10.18 -7.02
C SER A 123 5.36 -8.70 -7.27
N VAL A 124 6.60 -8.34 -6.99
CA VAL A 124 7.17 -7.04 -7.34
C VAL A 124 8.24 -7.27 -8.40
N TYR A 125 8.14 -6.55 -9.51
CA TYR A 125 9.08 -6.65 -10.62
C TYR A 125 10.37 -5.89 -10.31
N LYS A 126 11.50 -6.60 -10.29
CA LYS A 126 12.83 -6.03 -9.98
C LYS A 126 13.89 -6.33 -11.05
N ALA A 127 13.54 -6.95 -12.16
CA ALA A 127 14.52 -7.32 -13.18
C ALA A 127 15.20 -6.08 -13.82
N ASN A 128 14.42 -5.01 -14.05
CA ASN A 128 14.94 -3.73 -14.54
C ASN A 128 14.38 -2.59 -13.67
N LYS A 129 15.21 -1.58 -13.41
CA LYS A 129 14.81 -0.37 -12.69
C LYS A 129 14.35 0.69 -13.69
N PHE A 130 13.04 0.98 -13.71
CA PHE A 130 12.45 2.02 -14.57
C PHE A 130 12.29 3.36 -13.84
N SER A 131 12.11 3.34 -12.52
CA SER A 131 11.93 4.51 -11.68
C SER A 131 12.43 4.20 -10.25
N ASP A 132 12.15 5.07 -9.29
CA ASP A 132 12.31 4.79 -7.86
C ASP A 132 11.19 3.88 -7.30
N HIS A 133 10.10 3.66 -8.07
CA HIS A 133 9.11 2.61 -7.83
C HIS A 133 9.35 1.38 -8.70
N ALA A 134 8.99 0.21 -8.19
CA ALA A 134 8.92 -1.04 -8.92
C ALA A 134 7.47 -1.48 -9.13
N PRO A 135 7.11 -1.99 -10.31
CA PRO A 135 5.75 -2.45 -10.59
C PRO A 135 5.30 -3.56 -9.64
N LEU A 136 4.15 -3.38 -9.03
CA LEU A 136 3.42 -4.41 -8.30
C LEU A 136 2.55 -5.19 -9.29
N ILE A 137 2.85 -6.47 -9.47
CA ILE A 137 2.14 -7.38 -10.38
C ILE A 137 1.24 -8.30 -9.56
N VAL A 138 -0.04 -8.34 -9.90
CA VAL A 138 -0.99 -9.30 -9.36
C VAL A 138 -1.72 -9.99 -10.49
N ASN A 139 -1.73 -11.32 -10.48
CA ASN A 139 -2.45 -12.13 -11.46
C ASN A 139 -3.79 -12.57 -10.88
N TYR A 140 -4.85 -12.33 -11.64
CA TYR A 140 -6.22 -12.67 -11.29
C TYR A 140 -6.80 -13.69 -12.26
N ASP A 141 -7.72 -14.51 -11.76
CA ASP A 141 -8.52 -15.45 -12.53
C ASP A 141 -9.93 -14.85 -12.73
N ILE A 142 -10.15 -14.16 -13.83
CA ILE A 142 -11.38 -13.41 -14.14
C ILE A 142 -12.01 -13.89 -15.45
#